data_d5ad291e89da922d6bc984ac76c5301a
#
_entry.id   d5ad291e89da922d6bc984ac76c5301a
#
_cell.length_a   1.000
_cell.length_b   1.000
_cell.length_c   1.000
_cell.angle_alpha   90.00
_cell.angle_beta   90.00
_cell.angle_gamma   90.00
#
_symmetry.space_group_name_H-M   'P 1'
#
loop_
_entity.id
_entity.type
_entity.pdbx_description
1 polymer ?
#
loop_
_entity_poly.entity_id
_entity_poly.type
_entity_poly.pdbx_seq_one_letter_code
_entity_poly.pdbx_strand_id
1 'polypeptide(L)'
;KQVVPQLQYVFCSHAHEDHVGGLAAVMAKFPAQHAYSPVTESSTKCFNDFVKYTQQQGLQLEVPSVGTVWPLGSATVTLLGPVTGYSDTNNTSLVLRIDYGNTSFLLTGDMEKTAETDLVNSGANLKADVLQVGHHGSSTSTGYLFLNAVLPEMGVISCGTGNKYGHPHEETLSILRDAKVDVYRTDLQGTITIGSDGQNFTVGTEHFVPDSQLNPTDPSASSTAQQAYIGNVNSKKFHLPTCANLPAEKNQIRFSSYDEAIAAGYTPCASCIK
;
A
#
# COMPACT_ATOMS: atom_id res chain seq x y z
N LYS A 1 11.57 -33.77 18.21
CA LYS A 1 12.12 -32.42 18.15
C LYS A 1 11.28 -31.66 17.14
N GLN A 2 10.59 -30.62 17.58
CA GLN A 2 9.87 -29.72 16.66
C GLN A 2 10.94 -29.01 15.83
N VAL A 3 10.90 -29.16 14.51
CA VAL A 3 11.82 -28.43 13.62
C VAL A 3 11.38 -26.97 13.65
N VAL A 4 12.22 -26.09 14.16
CA VAL A 4 11.97 -24.65 14.10
C VAL A 4 12.24 -24.23 12.65
N PRO A 5 11.23 -23.68 11.93
CA PRO A 5 11.45 -23.27 10.56
C PRO A 5 12.50 -22.16 10.51
N GLN A 6 13.42 -22.26 9.56
CA GLN A 6 14.38 -21.20 9.28
C GLN A 6 13.73 -20.19 8.33
N LEU A 7 13.84 -18.90 8.65
CA LEU A 7 13.40 -17.82 7.79
C LEU A 7 14.51 -17.51 6.79
N GLN A 8 14.19 -17.47 5.53
CA GLN A 8 15.16 -17.09 4.51
C GLN A 8 15.38 -15.58 4.54
N TYR A 9 14.31 -14.82 4.60
CA TYR A 9 14.35 -13.35 4.64
C TYR A 9 13.43 -12.80 5.72
N VAL A 10 13.86 -11.73 6.37
CA VAL A 10 13.03 -10.89 7.25
C VAL A 10 13.11 -9.46 6.76
N PHE A 11 11.99 -8.86 6.46
CA PHE A 11 11.90 -7.48 6.00
C PHE A 11 11.18 -6.62 7.04
N CYS A 12 11.80 -5.51 7.45
CA CYS A 12 11.17 -4.42 8.16
C CYS A 12 10.77 -3.36 7.12
N SER A 13 9.49 -3.09 6.95
CA SER A 13 9.04 -2.07 5.99
C SER A 13 9.62 -0.70 6.34
N HIS A 14 9.47 -0.25 7.59
CA HIS A 14 10.03 0.98 8.12
C HIS A 14 10.10 0.93 9.66
N ALA A 15 10.69 1.97 10.29
CA ALA A 15 11.10 1.92 11.69
C ALA A 15 10.02 2.34 12.71
N HIS A 16 8.72 2.42 12.35
CA HIS A 16 7.65 2.67 13.31
C HIS A 16 7.35 1.44 14.16
N GLU A 17 6.89 1.66 15.40
CA GLU A 17 6.74 0.62 16.42
C GLU A 17 5.72 -0.47 16.03
N ASP A 18 4.64 -0.09 15.38
CA ASP A 18 3.58 -0.99 14.91
C ASP A 18 4.01 -1.87 13.73
N HIS A 19 5.15 -1.56 13.09
CA HIS A 19 5.76 -2.40 12.04
C HIS A 19 6.95 -3.21 12.54
N VAL A 20 7.87 -2.60 13.29
CA VAL A 20 9.08 -3.27 13.76
C VAL A 20 8.88 -4.03 15.07
N GLY A 21 7.86 -3.68 15.86
CA GLY A 21 7.70 -4.14 17.24
C GLY A 21 7.64 -5.65 17.41
N GLY A 22 7.05 -6.38 16.44
CA GLY A 22 6.99 -7.84 16.45
C GLY A 22 8.27 -8.53 15.99
N LEU A 23 9.13 -7.87 15.22
CA LEU A 23 10.28 -8.49 14.57
C LEU A 23 11.35 -8.95 15.56
N ALA A 24 11.54 -8.24 16.67
CA ALA A 24 12.44 -8.65 17.73
C ALA A 24 12.11 -10.05 18.29
N ALA A 25 10.82 -10.33 18.53
CA ALA A 25 10.36 -11.63 19.00
C ALA A 25 10.52 -12.72 17.93
N VAL A 26 10.31 -12.39 16.66
CA VAL A 26 10.55 -13.29 15.54
C VAL A 26 12.04 -13.67 15.48
N MET A 27 12.94 -12.68 15.49
CA MET A 27 14.38 -12.90 15.46
C MET A 27 14.90 -13.63 16.69
N ALA A 28 14.29 -13.43 17.86
CA ALA A 28 14.66 -14.16 19.07
C ALA A 28 14.29 -15.67 19.01
N LYS A 29 13.26 -16.02 18.23
CA LYS A 29 12.68 -17.37 18.20
C LYS A 29 13.07 -18.19 16.98
N PHE A 30 13.20 -17.56 15.81
CA PHE A 30 13.43 -18.23 14.54
C PHE A 30 14.78 -17.85 13.96
N PRO A 31 15.62 -18.85 13.56
CA PRO A 31 16.84 -18.54 12.83
C PRO A 31 16.47 -17.89 11.48
N ALA A 32 17.18 -16.82 11.13
CA ALA A 32 17.04 -16.14 9.85
C ALA A 32 18.36 -16.22 9.07
N GLN A 33 18.29 -16.08 7.74
CA GLN A 33 19.47 -16.00 6.89
C GLN A 33 19.82 -14.53 6.57
N HIS A 34 18.80 -13.70 6.35
CA HIS A 34 18.97 -12.29 6.03
C HIS A 34 17.92 -11.45 6.75
N ALA A 35 18.27 -10.23 7.12
CA ALA A 35 17.36 -9.24 7.70
C ALA A 35 17.57 -7.88 7.02
N TYR A 36 16.49 -7.35 6.45
CA TYR A 36 16.47 -6.11 5.68
C TYR A 36 15.63 -5.03 6.35
N SER A 37 16.08 -3.78 6.24
CA SER A 37 15.38 -2.59 6.73
C SER A 37 15.80 -1.39 5.89
N PRO A 38 14.97 -0.35 5.73
CA PRO A 38 15.38 0.88 5.03
C PRO A 38 16.44 1.67 5.79
N VAL A 39 16.60 1.43 7.09
CA VAL A 39 17.59 2.08 7.97
C VAL A 39 18.26 1.04 8.87
N THR A 40 19.45 1.35 9.37
CA THR A 40 20.19 0.49 10.32
C THR A 40 20.10 0.98 11.75
N GLU A 41 19.60 2.20 11.96
CA GLU A 41 19.51 2.85 13.26
C GLU A 41 18.16 3.55 13.43
N SER A 42 17.62 3.54 14.65
CA SER A 42 16.44 4.30 15.06
C SER A 42 16.51 4.54 16.58
N SER A 43 15.83 5.58 17.06
CA SER A 43 15.78 5.92 18.49
C SER A 43 14.79 5.05 19.28
N THR A 44 13.91 4.27 18.62
CA THR A 44 12.89 3.50 19.31
C THR A 44 13.46 2.23 19.94
N LYS A 45 12.92 1.86 21.10
CA LYS A 45 13.36 0.64 21.80
C LYS A 45 13.10 -0.62 20.97
N CYS A 46 11.94 -0.73 20.33
CA CYS A 46 11.56 -1.90 19.54
C CYS A 46 12.48 -2.10 18.34
N PHE A 47 12.92 -1.03 17.67
CA PHE A 47 13.90 -1.11 16.59
C PHE A 47 15.26 -1.57 17.12
N ASN A 48 15.72 -1.00 18.25
CA ASN A 48 16.97 -1.41 18.88
C ASN A 48 16.95 -2.87 19.36
N ASP A 49 15.81 -3.37 19.85
CA ASP A 49 15.63 -4.79 20.18
C ASP A 49 15.68 -5.65 18.90
N PHE A 50 15.10 -5.23 17.78
CA PHE A 50 15.21 -5.92 16.49
C PHE A 50 16.66 -6.02 16.02
N VAL A 51 17.42 -4.91 16.05
CA VAL A 51 18.86 -4.89 15.74
C VAL A 51 19.63 -5.86 16.64
N LYS A 52 19.39 -5.79 17.97
CA LYS A 52 20.04 -6.66 18.95
C LYS A 52 19.85 -8.15 18.65
N TYR A 53 18.61 -8.59 18.40
CA TYR A 53 18.34 -10.01 18.14
C TYR A 53 18.84 -10.45 16.76
N THR A 54 18.88 -9.55 15.78
CA THR A 54 19.56 -9.77 14.49
C THR A 54 21.05 -10.03 14.71
N GLN A 55 21.72 -9.19 15.48
CA GLN A 55 23.16 -9.34 15.80
C GLN A 55 23.47 -10.60 16.62
N GLN A 56 22.56 -11.01 17.52
CA GLN A 56 22.71 -12.25 18.28
C GLN A 56 22.72 -13.52 17.40
N GLN A 57 22.15 -13.44 16.21
CA GLN A 57 22.23 -14.49 15.19
C GLN A 57 23.49 -14.40 14.30
N GLY A 58 24.38 -13.42 14.56
CA GLY A 58 25.55 -13.15 13.73
C GLY A 58 25.23 -12.40 12.43
N LEU A 59 24.02 -11.83 12.31
CA LEU A 59 23.58 -11.06 11.17
C LEU A 59 23.72 -9.55 11.44
N GLN A 60 23.70 -8.78 10.37
CA GLN A 60 23.54 -7.32 10.40
C GLN A 60 22.28 -6.95 9.62
N LEU A 61 21.66 -5.83 9.97
CA LEU A 61 20.61 -5.26 9.14
C LEU A 61 21.22 -4.74 7.84
N GLU A 62 20.68 -5.19 6.73
CA GLU A 62 21.08 -4.76 5.39
C GLU A 62 20.07 -3.73 4.85
N VAL A 63 20.58 -2.65 4.26
CA VAL A 63 19.74 -1.68 3.51
C VAL A 63 19.81 -2.08 2.03
N PRO A 64 18.72 -2.63 1.49
CA PRO A 64 18.75 -3.12 0.13
C PRO A 64 18.60 -1.97 -0.88
N SER A 65 19.17 -2.15 -2.08
CA SER A 65 19.02 -1.19 -3.18
C SER A 65 17.79 -1.50 -4.02
N VAL A 66 17.11 -0.47 -4.51
CA VAL A 66 15.99 -0.62 -5.45
C VAL A 66 16.42 -1.45 -6.66
N GLY A 67 15.54 -2.36 -7.09
CA GLY A 67 15.82 -3.33 -8.14
C GLY A 67 16.45 -4.63 -7.64
N THR A 68 16.78 -4.75 -6.34
CA THR A 68 17.23 -6.04 -5.78
C THR A 68 16.11 -7.07 -5.92
N VAL A 69 16.50 -8.28 -6.34
CA VAL A 69 15.59 -9.43 -6.52
C VAL A 69 16.05 -10.58 -5.63
N TRP A 70 15.13 -11.14 -4.87
CA TRP A 70 15.36 -12.32 -4.02
C TRP A 70 14.51 -13.50 -4.50
N PRO A 71 15.10 -14.69 -4.62
CA PRO A 71 14.32 -15.90 -4.89
C PRO A 71 13.54 -16.33 -3.64
N LEU A 72 12.29 -16.73 -3.81
CA LEU A 72 11.45 -17.30 -2.75
C LEU A 72 10.78 -18.58 -3.28
N GLY A 73 11.51 -19.69 -3.27
CA GLY A 73 11.08 -20.92 -3.96
C GLY A 73 10.92 -20.67 -5.45
N SER A 74 9.69 -20.86 -5.97
CA SER A 74 9.33 -20.56 -7.36
C SER A 74 8.85 -19.11 -7.57
N ALA A 75 8.71 -18.34 -6.49
CA ALA A 75 8.38 -16.93 -6.54
C ALA A 75 9.63 -16.06 -6.55
N THR A 76 9.46 -14.79 -6.89
CA THR A 76 10.49 -13.76 -6.77
C THR A 76 9.97 -12.58 -5.95
N VAL A 77 10.83 -11.98 -5.15
CA VAL A 77 10.55 -10.74 -4.42
C VAL A 77 11.43 -9.65 -5.01
N THR A 78 10.86 -8.56 -5.47
CA THR A 78 11.58 -7.42 -6.05
C THR A 78 11.38 -6.19 -5.20
N LEU A 79 12.45 -5.47 -4.84
CA LEU A 79 12.36 -4.18 -4.17
C LEU A 79 12.10 -3.08 -5.21
N LEU A 80 10.97 -2.39 -5.08
CA LEU A 80 10.58 -1.28 -5.97
C LEU A 80 10.83 0.09 -5.35
N GLY A 81 10.78 0.21 -4.04
CA GLY A 81 10.96 1.47 -3.30
C GLY A 81 11.59 1.26 -1.92
N PRO A 82 12.03 2.36 -1.28
CA PRO A 82 11.87 3.76 -1.68
C PRO A 82 12.83 4.15 -2.83
N VAL A 83 12.35 4.94 -3.79
CA VAL A 83 13.13 5.32 -5.00
C VAL A 83 14.09 6.47 -4.76
N THR A 84 13.94 7.18 -3.64
CA THR A 84 14.82 8.27 -3.20
C THR A 84 14.92 8.29 -1.68
N GLY A 85 15.77 9.14 -1.12
CA GLY A 85 15.85 9.35 0.33
C GLY A 85 14.73 10.26 0.83
N TYR A 86 14.01 9.81 1.87
CA TYR A 86 12.96 10.58 2.53
C TYR A 86 13.32 10.85 3.98
N SER A 87 12.96 12.04 4.49
CA SER A 87 13.08 12.39 5.89
C SER A 87 11.91 11.88 6.73
N ASP A 88 10.77 11.67 6.11
CA ASP A 88 9.60 11.07 6.73
C ASP A 88 9.73 9.55 6.78
N THR A 89 9.50 8.96 7.96
CA THR A 89 9.72 7.53 8.21
C THR A 89 8.77 6.64 7.40
N ASN A 90 7.51 7.04 7.20
CA ASN A 90 6.54 6.28 6.41
C ASN A 90 7.02 6.14 4.96
N ASN A 91 7.53 7.21 4.39
CA ASN A 91 8.01 7.24 3.01
C ASN A 91 9.32 6.46 2.81
N THR A 92 10.01 6.04 3.90
CA THR A 92 11.16 5.12 3.80
C THR A 92 10.73 3.66 3.62
N SER A 93 9.43 3.35 3.61
CA SER A 93 8.91 1.99 3.51
C SER A 93 9.51 1.21 2.36
N LEU A 94 10.02 0.01 2.65
CA LEU A 94 10.42 -0.95 1.61
C LEU A 94 9.16 -1.39 0.86
N VAL A 95 9.10 -1.07 -0.42
CA VAL A 95 8.00 -1.50 -1.30
C VAL A 95 8.41 -2.76 -2.02
N LEU A 96 7.74 -3.85 -1.70
CA LEU A 96 8.07 -5.18 -2.22
C LEU A 96 6.99 -5.66 -3.18
N ARG A 97 7.41 -6.08 -4.37
CA ARG A 97 6.58 -6.83 -5.30
C ARG A 97 6.94 -8.31 -5.22
N ILE A 98 5.93 -9.17 -5.12
CA ILE A 98 6.10 -10.62 -5.13
C ILE A 98 5.41 -11.16 -6.37
N ASP A 99 6.13 -11.88 -7.22
CA ASP A 99 5.60 -12.53 -8.41
C ASP A 99 5.69 -14.05 -8.25
N TYR A 100 4.57 -14.74 -8.49
CA TYR A 100 4.50 -16.19 -8.50
C TYR A 100 3.60 -16.69 -9.64
N GLY A 101 4.20 -17.27 -10.68
CA GLY A 101 3.47 -17.66 -11.88
C GLY A 101 2.77 -16.46 -12.53
N ASN A 102 1.44 -16.50 -12.61
CA ASN A 102 0.61 -15.41 -13.13
C ASN A 102 0.01 -14.51 -12.03
N THR A 103 0.40 -14.72 -10.79
CA THR A 103 -0.12 -13.96 -9.63
C THR A 103 0.92 -13.02 -9.06
N SER A 104 0.47 -11.90 -8.51
CA SER A 104 1.35 -10.85 -7.97
C SER A 104 0.78 -10.15 -6.76
N PHE A 105 1.67 -9.79 -5.83
CA PHE A 105 1.36 -9.02 -4.63
C PHE A 105 2.23 -7.76 -4.59
N LEU A 106 1.68 -6.65 -4.10
CA LEU A 106 2.41 -5.43 -3.82
C LEU A 106 2.24 -5.05 -2.34
N LEU A 107 3.35 -5.03 -1.61
CA LEU A 107 3.41 -4.66 -0.20
C LEU A 107 4.06 -3.28 -0.10
N THR A 108 3.36 -2.30 0.47
CA THR A 108 3.75 -0.89 0.43
C THR A 108 4.19 -0.32 1.77
N GLY A 109 4.01 -1.09 2.86
CA GLY A 109 4.16 -0.55 4.21
C GLY A 109 3.26 0.67 4.41
N ASP A 110 3.83 1.75 4.92
CA ASP A 110 3.12 3.01 5.15
C ASP A 110 3.51 4.11 4.17
N MET A 111 4.01 3.73 2.99
CA MET A 111 4.32 4.67 1.92
C MET A 111 3.17 5.64 1.68
N GLU A 112 3.48 6.94 1.69
CA GLU A 112 2.50 8.00 1.48
C GLU A 112 2.54 8.57 0.06
N LYS A 113 1.56 9.39 -0.30
CA LYS A 113 1.32 9.91 -1.66
C LYS A 113 2.54 10.56 -2.33
N THR A 114 3.46 11.15 -1.54
CA THR A 114 4.71 11.69 -2.09
C THR A 114 5.58 10.58 -2.67
N ALA A 115 5.84 9.54 -1.88
CA ALA A 115 6.66 8.40 -2.34
C ALA A 115 5.90 7.54 -3.37
N GLU A 116 4.56 7.43 -3.28
CA GLU A 116 3.73 6.81 -4.33
C GLU A 116 3.91 7.51 -5.68
N THR A 117 3.89 8.85 -5.68
CA THR A 117 4.09 9.65 -6.90
C THR A 117 5.48 9.44 -7.50
N ASP A 118 6.52 9.44 -6.66
CA ASP A 118 7.89 9.20 -7.10
C ASP A 118 8.04 7.78 -7.66
N LEU A 119 7.42 6.80 -7.00
CA LEU A 119 7.44 5.41 -7.44
C LEU A 119 6.74 5.21 -8.80
N VAL A 120 5.58 5.83 -9.02
CA VAL A 120 4.90 5.83 -10.33
C VAL A 120 5.77 6.48 -11.39
N ASN A 121 6.37 7.64 -11.09
CA ASN A 121 7.25 8.36 -12.00
C ASN A 121 8.56 7.62 -12.31
N SER A 122 8.98 6.68 -11.47
CA SER A 122 10.17 5.86 -11.72
C SER A 122 10.01 4.90 -12.90
N GLY A 123 8.78 4.64 -13.33
CA GLY A 123 8.46 3.69 -14.39
C GLY A 123 8.56 2.22 -13.96
N ALA A 124 8.64 1.94 -12.65
CA ALA A 124 8.62 0.58 -12.12
C ALA A 124 7.31 -0.14 -12.49
N ASN A 125 7.38 -1.46 -12.67
CA ASN A 125 6.17 -2.28 -12.88
C ASN A 125 5.42 -2.42 -11.55
N LEU A 126 4.36 -1.63 -11.37
CA LEU A 126 3.54 -1.61 -10.16
C LEU A 126 2.31 -2.52 -10.24
N LYS A 127 1.92 -2.97 -11.45
CA LYS A 127 0.71 -3.77 -11.63
C LYS A 127 0.76 -5.02 -10.75
N ALA A 128 -0.23 -5.18 -9.87
CA ALA A 128 -0.32 -6.32 -8.95
C ALA A 128 -1.77 -6.68 -8.68
N ASP A 129 -2.04 -7.99 -8.51
CA ASP A 129 -3.40 -8.50 -8.28
C ASP A 129 -3.86 -8.24 -6.85
N VAL A 130 -2.94 -8.31 -5.90
CA VAL A 130 -3.19 -8.07 -4.46
C VAL A 130 -2.35 -6.89 -3.98
N LEU A 131 -3.02 -5.89 -3.41
CA LEU A 131 -2.39 -4.72 -2.80
C LEU A 131 -2.52 -4.76 -1.27
N GLN A 132 -1.43 -4.69 -0.54
CA GLN A 132 -1.50 -4.21 0.84
C GLN A 132 -1.74 -2.70 0.77
N VAL A 133 -2.92 -2.28 1.18
CA VAL A 133 -3.34 -0.87 1.18
C VAL A 133 -2.47 -0.09 2.15
N GLY A 134 -1.83 0.97 1.67
CA GLY A 134 -0.82 1.71 2.40
C GLY A 134 -1.33 2.33 3.70
N HIS A 135 -0.45 2.39 4.69
CA HIS A 135 -0.63 3.13 5.94
C HIS A 135 -1.97 2.84 6.62
N HIS A 136 -2.32 1.55 6.74
CA HIS A 136 -3.54 1.06 7.40
C HIS A 136 -4.85 1.62 6.83
N GLY A 137 -4.83 2.10 5.59
CA GLY A 137 -5.96 2.79 4.97
C GLY A 137 -6.06 4.27 5.32
N SER A 138 -4.94 4.92 5.69
CA SER A 138 -4.86 6.37 5.88
C SER A 138 -5.16 7.13 4.59
N SER A 139 -5.81 8.29 4.71
CA SER A 139 -6.04 9.21 3.59
C SER A 139 -4.74 9.85 3.05
N THR A 140 -3.61 9.67 3.74
CA THR A 140 -2.29 10.12 3.27
C THR A 140 -1.68 9.18 2.23
N SER A 141 -2.25 7.97 2.06
CA SER A 141 -1.75 6.90 1.19
C SER A 141 -2.81 6.43 0.19
N THR A 142 -2.41 5.54 -0.70
CA THR A 142 -3.27 4.88 -1.70
C THR A 142 -4.05 5.88 -2.54
N GLY A 143 -3.30 6.86 -3.12
CA GLY A 143 -3.86 7.86 -4.02
C GLY A 143 -4.29 7.28 -5.37
N TYR A 144 -5.21 7.96 -6.07
CA TYR A 144 -5.71 7.53 -7.40
C TYR A 144 -4.59 7.26 -8.41
N LEU A 145 -3.57 8.12 -8.46
CA LEU A 145 -2.45 7.95 -9.39
C LEU A 145 -1.73 6.62 -9.17
N PHE A 146 -1.47 6.29 -7.90
CA PHE A 146 -0.82 5.05 -7.52
C PHE A 146 -1.74 3.84 -7.76
N LEU A 147 -2.99 3.91 -7.31
CA LEU A 147 -3.93 2.80 -7.46
C LEU A 147 -4.17 2.45 -8.93
N ASN A 148 -4.27 3.46 -9.81
CA ASN A 148 -4.38 3.25 -11.25
C ASN A 148 -3.11 2.66 -11.90
N ALA A 149 -1.95 2.83 -11.29
CA ALA A 149 -0.73 2.16 -11.76
C ALA A 149 -0.64 0.70 -11.28
N VAL A 150 -1.23 0.42 -10.12
CA VAL A 150 -1.26 -0.94 -9.53
C VAL A 150 -2.37 -1.80 -10.14
N LEU A 151 -3.58 -1.25 -10.32
CA LEU A 151 -4.78 -1.94 -10.81
C LEU A 151 -5.08 -3.25 -10.06
N PRO A 152 -5.16 -3.25 -8.73
CA PRO A 152 -5.35 -4.47 -7.96
C PRO A 152 -6.80 -4.97 -8.06
N GLU A 153 -6.98 -6.29 -8.05
CA GLU A 153 -8.29 -6.93 -7.86
C GLU A 153 -8.67 -6.94 -6.38
N MET A 154 -7.69 -7.16 -5.49
CA MET A 154 -7.88 -7.25 -4.05
C MET A 154 -7.03 -6.23 -3.29
N GLY A 155 -7.63 -5.59 -2.28
CA GLY A 155 -6.98 -4.67 -1.36
C GLY A 155 -7.09 -5.13 0.08
N VAL A 156 -5.97 -5.33 0.77
CA VAL A 156 -5.96 -5.74 2.18
C VAL A 156 -5.57 -4.57 3.06
N ILE A 157 -6.45 -4.22 3.99
CA ILE A 157 -6.24 -3.18 5.00
C ILE A 157 -5.92 -3.84 6.34
N SER A 158 -4.72 -3.64 6.84
CA SER A 158 -4.30 -4.07 8.17
C SER A 158 -4.49 -2.94 9.17
N CYS A 159 -5.55 -2.98 9.97
CA CYS A 159 -5.84 -1.98 11.00
C CYS A 159 -6.50 -2.63 12.22
N GLY A 160 -6.41 -1.99 13.38
CA GLY A 160 -7.01 -2.49 14.61
C GLY A 160 -8.45 -2.01 14.81
N THR A 161 -9.30 -2.86 15.37
CA THR A 161 -10.65 -2.46 15.78
C THR A 161 -10.60 -1.32 16.78
N GLY A 162 -11.35 -0.24 16.50
CA GLY A 162 -11.42 0.94 17.38
C GLY A 162 -10.10 1.71 17.49
N ASN A 163 -9.23 1.63 16.48
CA ASN A 163 -7.97 2.37 16.48
C ASN A 163 -8.22 3.89 16.60
N LYS A 164 -7.32 4.56 17.29
CA LYS A 164 -7.43 5.99 17.60
C LYS A 164 -7.24 6.95 16.40
N TYR A 165 -6.78 6.41 15.28
CA TYR A 165 -6.51 7.17 14.07
C TYR A 165 -7.72 7.25 13.14
N GLY A 166 -8.76 6.44 13.38
CA GLY A 166 -9.94 6.35 12.53
C GLY A 166 -9.70 5.59 11.22
N HIS A 167 -8.63 4.80 11.16
CA HIS A 167 -8.33 3.98 9.98
C HIS A 167 -9.27 2.76 9.87
N PRO A 168 -9.65 2.38 8.62
CA PRO A 168 -9.37 3.08 7.38
C PRO A 168 -10.22 4.35 7.21
N HIS A 169 -9.65 5.39 6.62
CA HIS A 169 -10.38 6.63 6.32
C HIS A 169 -11.34 6.44 5.14
N GLU A 170 -12.45 7.17 5.17
CA GLU A 170 -13.47 7.10 4.11
C GLU A 170 -12.91 7.51 2.74
N GLU A 171 -11.98 8.46 2.69
CA GLU A 171 -11.32 8.84 1.45
C GLU A 171 -10.62 7.65 0.77
N THR A 172 -9.93 6.83 1.54
CA THR A 172 -9.26 5.62 1.02
C THR A 172 -10.27 4.57 0.60
N LEU A 173 -11.32 4.34 1.40
CA LEU A 173 -12.39 3.40 1.06
C LEU A 173 -13.13 3.85 -0.20
N SER A 174 -13.38 5.15 -0.39
CA SER A 174 -14.00 5.71 -1.59
C SER A 174 -13.15 5.46 -2.84
N ILE A 175 -11.84 5.70 -2.76
CA ILE A 175 -10.91 5.45 -3.86
C ILE A 175 -10.91 3.96 -4.26
N LEU A 176 -10.92 3.05 -3.29
CA LEU A 176 -10.98 1.60 -3.54
C LEU A 176 -12.33 1.17 -4.16
N ARG A 177 -13.45 1.78 -3.72
CA ARG A 177 -14.78 1.55 -4.33
C ARG A 177 -14.84 2.00 -5.78
N ASP A 178 -14.34 3.21 -6.06
CA ASP A 178 -14.31 3.77 -7.41
C ASP A 178 -13.51 2.88 -8.36
N ALA A 179 -12.41 2.31 -7.87
CA ALA A 179 -11.57 1.37 -8.60
C ALA A 179 -12.12 -0.07 -8.62
N LYS A 180 -13.25 -0.35 -7.94
CA LYS A 180 -13.88 -1.68 -7.83
C LYS A 180 -12.96 -2.75 -7.24
N VAL A 181 -12.14 -2.37 -6.29
CA VAL A 181 -11.24 -3.27 -5.57
C VAL A 181 -12.02 -4.04 -4.51
N ASP A 182 -11.87 -5.35 -4.47
CA ASP A 182 -12.40 -6.21 -3.41
C ASP A 182 -11.60 -5.96 -2.13
N VAL A 183 -12.25 -5.41 -1.09
CA VAL A 183 -11.59 -4.97 0.13
C VAL A 183 -11.69 -6.02 1.23
N TYR A 184 -10.56 -6.31 1.86
CA TYR A 184 -10.44 -7.15 3.07
C TYR A 184 -9.88 -6.32 4.22
N ARG A 185 -10.46 -6.45 5.44
CA ARG A 185 -10.11 -5.60 6.60
C ARG A 185 -9.90 -6.43 7.85
N THR A 186 -8.72 -6.32 8.47
CA THR A 186 -8.41 -7.09 9.68
C THR A 186 -9.20 -6.65 10.92
N ASP A 187 -9.64 -5.39 10.99
CA ASP A 187 -10.48 -4.88 12.09
C ASP A 187 -11.89 -5.49 12.14
N LEU A 188 -12.37 -6.00 11.00
CA LEU A 188 -13.68 -6.61 10.86
C LEU A 188 -13.61 -8.14 10.68
N GLN A 189 -12.63 -8.63 9.92
CA GLN A 189 -12.54 -10.03 9.52
C GLN A 189 -11.52 -10.85 10.33
N GLY A 190 -10.78 -10.20 11.26
CA GLY A 190 -9.72 -10.85 12.01
C GLY A 190 -8.53 -11.22 11.10
N THR A 191 -8.03 -12.44 11.25
CA THR A 191 -6.93 -12.93 10.43
C THR A 191 -7.36 -13.13 8.97
N ILE A 192 -6.61 -12.55 8.04
CA ILE A 192 -6.82 -12.70 6.59
C ILE A 192 -5.64 -13.48 6.02
N THR A 193 -5.92 -14.52 5.28
CA THR A 193 -4.92 -15.34 4.59
C THR A 193 -5.22 -15.33 3.10
N ILE A 194 -4.26 -14.89 2.29
CA ILE A 194 -4.33 -14.99 0.82
C ILE A 194 -3.23 -15.93 0.36
N GLY A 195 -3.64 -17.06 -0.20
CA GLY A 195 -2.74 -18.04 -0.81
C GLY A 195 -2.76 -17.94 -2.33
N SER A 196 -1.64 -18.27 -2.97
CA SER A 196 -1.55 -18.41 -4.42
C SER A 196 -0.91 -19.74 -4.78
N ASP A 197 -1.42 -20.37 -5.84
CA ASP A 197 -0.80 -21.55 -6.49
C ASP A 197 -0.03 -21.15 -7.77
N GLY A 198 0.10 -19.85 -8.03
CA GLY A 198 0.73 -19.29 -9.23
C GLY A 198 -0.23 -19.08 -10.40
N GLN A 199 -1.51 -19.47 -10.26
CA GLN A 199 -2.57 -19.27 -11.25
C GLN A 199 -3.81 -18.64 -10.61
N ASN A 200 -4.18 -19.09 -9.41
CA ASN A 200 -5.39 -18.72 -8.71
C ASN A 200 -5.07 -18.29 -7.29
N PHE A 201 -5.96 -17.47 -6.72
CA PHE A 201 -5.94 -17.07 -5.32
C PHE A 201 -6.93 -17.88 -4.50
N THR A 202 -6.58 -18.12 -3.24
CA THR A 202 -7.50 -18.57 -2.20
C THR A 202 -7.50 -17.55 -1.09
N VAL A 203 -8.69 -17.13 -0.64
CA VAL A 203 -8.84 -16.16 0.46
C VAL A 203 -9.53 -16.86 1.62
N GLY A 204 -8.95 -16.75 2.81
CA GLY A 204 -9.53 -17.19 4.06
C GLY A 204 -9.56 -16.04 5.07
N THR A 205 -10.68 -15.90 5.77
CA THR A 205 -10.86 -14.90 6.82
C THR A 205 -11.33 -15.59 8.11
N GLU A 206 -10.93 -15.06 9.27
CA GLU A 206 -11.36 -15.61 10.57
C GLU A 206 -12.84 -15.40 10.79
N HIS A 207 -13.38 -14.25 10.37
CA HIS A 207 -14.79 -13.91 10.46
C HIS A 207 -15.36 -13.59 9.09
N PHE A 208 -16.54 -14.11 8.80
CA PHE A 208 -17.29 -13.69 7.62
C PHE A 208 -17.91 -12.32 7.85
N VAL A 209 -17.67 -11.40 6.95
CA VAL A 209 -18.27 -10.05 6.92
C VAL A 209 -18.75 -9.78 5.50
N PRO A 210 -20.02 -9.37 5.31
CA PRO A 210 -20.53 -9.01 3.98
C PRO A 210 -19.76 -7.84 3.36
N ASP A 211 -19.55 -7.86 2.05
CA ASP A 211 -18.80 -6.82 1.31
C ASP A 211 -19.35 -5.41 1.55
N SER A 212 -20.67 -5.28 1.71
CA SER A 212 -21.33 -4.02 2.05
C SER A 212 -20.90 -3.41 3.39
N GLN A 213 -20.27 -4.20 4.27
CA GLN A 213 -19.70 -3.73 5.55
C GLN A 213 -18.19 -3.52 5.47
N LEU A 214 -17.51 -4.21 4.55
CA LEU A 214 -16.06 -4.08 4.37
C LEU A 214 -15.69 -2.74 3.73
N ASN A 215 -16.47 -2.32 2.78
CA ASN A 215 -16.32 -1.04 2.10
C ASN A 215 -17.70 -0.39 1.89
N PRO A 216 -18.37 0.06 2.98
CA PRO A 216 -19.72 0.57 2.91
C PRO A 216 -19.78 1.82 2.04
N THR A 217 -20.83 1.93 1.23
CA THR A 217 -21.18 3.23 0.65
C THR A 217 -21.65 4.13 1.77
N ASP A 218 -21.03 5.28 1.95
CA ASP A 218 -21.44 6.26 2.97
C ASP A 218 -22.93 6.59 2.78
N PRO A 219 -23.81 6.27 3.76
CA PRO A 219 -25.23 6.62 3.65
C PRO A 219 -25.48 8.13 3.62
N SER A 220 -24.53 8.96 4.09
CA SER A 220 -24.57 10.41 3.96
C SER A 220 -24.17 10.89 2.56
N ALA A 221 -23.46 10.07 1.79
CA ALA A 221 -23.16 10.28 0.37
C ALA A 221 -24.35 9.97 -0.56
N SER A 222 -25.45 9.43 -0.02
CA SER A 222 -26.71 9.23 -0.74
C SER A 222 -27.35 10.57 -1.04
N SER A 223 -27.07 11.06 -2.21
CA SER A 223 -27.76 12.06 -3.01
C SER A 223 -27.04 13.36 -3.38
N THR A 224 -25.81 13.64 -2.97
CA THR A 224 -25.09 14.81 -3.51
C THR A 224 -23.58 14.62 -3.43
N ALA A 225 -23.02 13.96 -4.38
CA ALA A 225 -21.72 14.16 -5.00
C ALA A 225 -21.15 12.82 -5.50
N GLN A 226 -21.61 12.34 -6.62
CA GLN A 226 -20.62 11.88 -7.61
C GLN A 226 -19.53 12.94 -7.59
N GLN A 227 -18.34 12.60 -7.16
CA GLN A 227 -17.23 13.57 -7.09
C GLN A 227 -16.96 14.01 -8.53
N ALA A 228 -17.71 15.04 -8.97
CA ALA A 228 -17.61 15.56 -10.31
C ALA A 228 -16.23 16.16 -10.47
N TYR A 229 -15.49 15.69 -11.44
CA TYR A 229 -14.23 16.30 -11.80
C TYR A 229 -14.47 17.38 -12.87
N ILE A 230 -13.68 18.44 -12.81
CA ILE A 230 -13.75 19.55 -13.77
C ILE A 230 -12.51 19.52 -14.65
N GLY A 231 -12.68 19.06 -15.88
CA GLY A 231 -11.63 19.05 -16.89
C GLY A 231 -11.46 20.41 -17.56
N ASN A 232 -10.23 20.75 -17.88
CA ASN A 232 -9.88 21.89 -18.70
C ASN A 232 -9.70 21.43 -20.17
N VAL A 233 -10.60 21.82 -21.05
CA VAL A 233 -10.60 21.39 -22.45
C VAL A 233 -9.30 21.77 -23.21
N ASN A 234 -8.60 22.81 -22.75
CA ASN A 234 -7.38 23.29 -23.39
C ASN A 234 -6.12 22.55 -22.91
N SER A 235 -5.96 22.42 -21.58
CA SER A 235 -4.76 21.81 -20.99
C SER A 235 -4.87 20.29 -20.81
N LYS A 236 -6.06 19.74 -21.03
CA LYS A 236 -6.37 18.33 -20.78
C LYS A 236 -6.03 17.88 -19.35
N LYS A 237 -6.13 18.80 -18.38
CA LYS A 237 -6.05 18.49 -16.96
C LYS A 237 -7.44 18.49 -16.35
N PHE A 238 -7.67 17.57 -15.37
CA PHE A 238 -8.89 17.60 -14.60
C PHE A 238 -8.59 17.84 -13.11
N HIS A 239 -9.56 18.43 -12.43
CA HIS A 239 -9.45 19.02 -11.10
C HIS A 239 -10.61 18.58 -10.21
N LEU A 240 -10.41 18.60 -8.91
CA LEU A 240 -11.50 18.59 -7.95
C LEU A 240 -12.29 19.91 -8.05
N PRO A 241 -13.60 19.93 -7.81
CA PRO A 241 -14.40 21.16 -7.81
C PRO A 241 -13.92 22.24 -6.84
N THR A 242 -13.19 21.83 -5.78
CA THR A 242 -12.61 22.71 -4.77
C THR A 242 -11.21 23.23 -5.12
N CYS A 243 -10.67 22.87 -6.30
CA CYS A 243 -9.34 23.27 -6.70
C CYS A 243 -9.22 24.78 -6.91
N ALA A 244 -8.22 25.40 -6.30
CA ALA A 244 -7.96 26.84 -6.49
C ALA A 244 -7.58 27.22 -7.95
N ASN A 245 -7.17 26.24 -8.76
CA ASN A 245 -6.70 26.43 -10.15
C ASN A 245 -7.72 25.95 -11.18
N LEU A 246 -9.02 26.08 -10.89
CA LEU A 246 -10.06 25.74 -11.86
C LEU A 246 -9.95 26.56 -13.15
N PRO A 247 -10.20 25.96 -14.32
CA PRO A 247 -10.30 26.70 -15.57
C PRO A 247 -11.51 27.64 -15.57
N ALA A 248 -11.50 28.67 -16.41
CA ALA A 248 -12.65 29.50 -16.63
C ALA A 248 -13.85 28.64 -17.11
N GLU A 249 -15.07 28.96 -16.71
CA GLU A 249 -16.29 28.15 -16.97
C GLU A 249 -16.44 27.73 -18.44
N LYS A 250 -16.17 28.62 -19.38
CA LYS A 250 -16.22 28.33 -20.84
C LYS A 250 -15.25 27.23 -21.30
N ASN A 251 -14.26 26.90 -20.49
CA ASN A 251 -13.22 25.88 -20.78
C ASN A 251 -13.40 24.64 -19.91
N GLN A 252 -14.50 24.52 -19.17
CA GLN A 252 -14.77 23.39 -18.30
C GLN A 252 -15.54 22.29 -19.03
N ILE A 253 -15.17 21.05 -18.74
CA ILE A 253 -15.96 19.85 -19.00
C ILE A 253 -16.12 19.12 -17.67
N ARG A 254 -17.25 18.46 -17.46
CA ARG A 254 -17.51 17.70 -16.22
C ARG A 254 -17.36 16.21 -16.49
N PHE A 255 -16.75 15.53 -15.55
CA PHE A 255 -16.64 14.08 -15.51
C PHE A 255 -17.30 13.57 -14.24
N SER A 256 -18.02 12.47 -14.32
CA SER A 256 -18.70 11.85 -13.18
C SER A 256 -17.74 10.97 -12.35
N SER A 257 -16.58 10.60 -12.91
CA SER A 257 -15.56 9.82 -12.24
C SER A 257 -14.15 10.17 -12.70
N TYR A 258 -13.15 9.74 -11.92
CA TYR A 258 -11.74 9.82 -12.28
C TYR A 258 -11.45 9.06 -13.58
N ASP A 259 -12.00 7.84 -13.69
CA ASP A 259 -11.78 6.97 -14.85
C ASP A 259 -12.39 7.53 -16.12
N GLU A 260 -13.54 8.18 -16.04
CA GLU A 260 -14.15 8.88 -17.17
C GLU A 260 -13.22 9.98 -17.68
N ALA A 261 -12.59 10.74 -16.75
CA ALA A 261 -11.64 11.79 -17.14
C ALA A 261 -10.38 11.20 -17.80
N ILE A 262 -9.83 10.12 -17.26
CA ILE A 262 -8.68 9.41 -17.85
C ILE A 262 -9.04 8.83 -19.22
N ALA A 263 -10.17 8.14 -19.33
CA ALA A 263 -10.65 7.57 -20.60
C ALA A 263 -10.87 8.64 -21.69
N ALA A 264 -11.25 9.86 -21.27
CA ALA A 264 -11.36 11.02 -22.15
C ALA A 264 -10.00 11.69 -22.50
N GLY A 265 -8.89 11.12 -22.04
CA GLY A 265 -7.53 11.60 -22.32
C GLY A 265 -7.09 12.80 -21.47
N TYR A 266 -7.67 12.95 -20.27
CA TYR A 266 -7.27 14.00 -19.33
C TYR A 266 -6.30 13.45 -18.29
N THR A 267 -5.44 14.31 -17.75
CA THR A 267 -4.49 13.98 -16.68
C THR A 267 -4.86 14.71 -15.39
N PRO A 268 -4.62 14.11 -14.21
CA PRO A 268 -4.95 14.75 -12.95
C PRO A 268 -4.14 16.01 -12.69
N CYS A 269 -4.75 16.99 -12.04
CA CYS A 269 -4.07 18.20 -11.59
C CYS A 269 -3.29 17.91 -10.31
N ALA A 270 -1.96 17.98 -10.35
CA ALA A 270 -1.07 17.72 -9.22
C ALA A 270 -1.28 18.65 -8.00
N SER A 271 -2.02 19.75 -8.15
CA SER A 271 -2.31 20.68 -7.04
C SER A 271 -3.50 20.26 -6.18
N CYS A 272 -4.42 19.44 -6.70
CA CYS A 272 -5.65 19.06 -5.99
C CYS A 272 -5.97 17.58 -6.05
N ILE A 273 -5.38 16.85 -6.97
CA ILE A 273 -5.49 15.40 -7.08
C ILE A 273 -4.10 14.84 -6.84
N LYS A 274 -3.86 14.38 -5.62
CA LYS A 274 -2.55 13.88 -5.16
C LYS A 274 -2.62 12.39 -4.98
#